data_942c2eb007cf19c3314e9db4a5355adf
#
_entry.id   942c2eb007cf19c3314e9db4a5355adf
#
_cell.length_a   1.000
_cell.length_b   1.000
_cell.length_c   1.000
_cell.angle_alpha   90.00
_cell.angle_beta   90.00
_cell.angle_gamma   90.00
#
_symmetry.space_group_name_H-M   'P 1'
#
loop_
_entity.id
_entity.type
_entity.pdbx_description
1 polymer ?
#
loop_
_entity_poly.entity_id
_entity_poly.type
_entity_poly.pdbx_seq_one_letter_code
_entity_poly.pdbx_strand_id
1 'polypeptide(L)'
;MSRQPPSTPESELLVVQEAAKLITRSSDPEAAIRAILRLLSQLLGLNRGRVLLPDSETGGLSIRYAYGLTDDERARGRYMIGEGVTGRVFQTGQLALIQDIDDEPTYLARAVDRTTLPDEAVAFLAVPIVIEEFPAGVLAVHRLRQRERPFQRDVALLQVLATFIGQALRVNELIAERTAHLLSENRLLKNKLESKGARYGIMGQSPALQQAIQQA
;
A
#
# COMPACT_ATOMS: atom_id res chain seq x y z
N MET A 1 -11.64 22.43 18.00
CA MET A 1 -10.46 22.43 17.09
C MET A 1 -9.24 22.06 17.93
N SER A 2 -8.85 20.78 17.93
CA SER A 2 -7.67 20.30 18.67
C SER A 2 -6.43 20.68 17.87
N ARG A 3 -5.65 21.64 18.36
CA ARG A 3 -4.31 21.90 17.86
C ARG A 3 -3.48 20.63 18.02
N GLN A 4 -3.14 19.96 16.92
CA GLN A 4 -2.14 18.91 16.97
C GLN A 4 -0.81 19.52 17.45
N PRO A 5 -0.08 18.83 18.34
CA PRO A 5 1.20 19.34 18.82
C PRO A 5 2.17 19.54 17.65
N PRO A 6 3.10 20.51 17.73
CA PRO A 6 4.12 20.69 16.73
C PRO A 6 4.95 19.39 16.65
N SER A 7 5.17 18.90 15.44
CA SER A 7 6.02 17.73 15.22
C SER A 7 7.47 18.10 15.52
N THR A 8 8.04 17.43 16.52
CA THR A 8 9.45 17.57 16.91
C THR A 8 10.33 16.57 16.13
N PRO A 9 11.67 16.76 16.07
CA PRO A 9 12.57 15.74 15.55
C PRO A 9 12.39 14.36 16.20
N GLU A 10 11.97 14.33 17.47
CA GLU A 10 11.66 13.11 18.22
C GLU A 10 10.44 12.38 17.64
N SER A 11 9.41 13.13 17.22
CA SER A 11 8.23 12.51 16.57
C SER A 11 8.55 11.91 15.20
N GLU A 12 9.46 12.52 14.44
CA GLU A 12 9.91 11.97 13.16
C GLU A 12 10.66 10.65 13.36
N LEU A 13 11.61 10.63 14.31
CA LEU A 13 12.36 9.42 14.67
C LEU A 13 11.42 8.32 15.19
N LEU A 14 10.45 8.68 16.02
CA LEU A 14 9.45 7.74 16.53
C LEU A 14 8.65 7.10 15.39
N VAL A 15 8.22 7.89 14.40
CA VAL A 15 7.50 7.36 13.23
C VAL A 15 8.34 6.37 12.45
N VAL A 16 9.63 6.68 12.22
CA VAL A 16 10.54 5.76 11.51
C VAL A 16 10.75 4.47 12.30
N GLN A 17 10.97 4.56 13.62
CA GLN A 17 11.16 3.39 14.47
C GLN A 17 9.91 2.50 14.53
N GLU A 18 8.72 3.10 14.70
CA GLU A 18 7.47 2.34 14.73
C GLU A 18 7.15 1.73 13.35
N ALA A 19 7.39 2.44 12.26
CA ALA A 19 7.24 1.91 10.92
C ALA A 19 8.17 0.69 10.68
N ALA A 20 9.43 0.79 11.08
CA ALA A 20 10.37 -0.32 10.98
C ALA A 20 9.92 -1.54 11.79
N LYS A 21 9.41 -1.33 13.02
CA LYS A 21 8.85 -2.41 13.86
C LYS A 21 7.62 -3.05 13.21
N LEU A 22 6.71 -2.25 12.66
CA LEU A 22 5.50 -2.73 11.99
C LEU A 22 5.84 -3.63 10.82
N ILE A 23 6.78 -3.23 9.97
CA ILE A 23 7.20 -4.03 8.81
C ILE A 23 7.91 -5.32 9.23
N THR A 24 8.80 -5.24 10.24
CA THR A 24 9.61 -6.39 10.66
C THR A 24 8.81 -7.45 11.43
N ARG A 25 7.78 -7.04 12.17
CA ARG A 25 7.03 -7.91 13.08
C ARG A 25 5.64 -8.29 12.57
N SER A 26 5.13 -7.63 11.55
CA SER A 26 3.80 -7.90 11.04
C SER A 26 3.80 -9.17 10.18
N SER A 27 2.90 -10.08 10.48
CA SER A 27 2.52 -11.17 9.58
C SER A 27 1.57 -10.73 8.47
N ASP A 28 1.06 -9.50 8.56
CA ASP A 28 0.17 -8.86 7.59
C ASP A 28 0.78 -7.55 7.08
N PRO A 29 1.46 -7.57 5.92
CA PRO A 29 2.06 -6.39 5.33
C PRO A 29 1.05 -5.27 5.03
N GLU A 30 -0.18 -5.61 4.70
CA GLU A 30 -1.23 -4.63 4.42
C GLU A 30 -1.63 -3.85 5.67
N ALA A 31 -1.78 -4.54 6.80
CA ALA A 31 -2.06 -3.90 8.09
C ALA A 31 -0.90 -2.98 8.51
N ALA A 32 0.35 -3.38 8.24
CA ALA A 32 1.53 -2.56 8.50
C ALA A 32 1.50 -1.25 7.68
N ILE A 33 1.19 -1.32 6.38
CA ILE A 33 1.08 -0.13 5.52
C ILE A 33 -0.01 0.83 6.04
N ARG A 34 -1.20 0.32 6.39
CA ARG A 34 -2.28 1.15 6.94
C ARG A 34 -1.88 1.80 8.27
N ALA A 35 -1.15 1.07 9.11
CA ALA A 35 -0.65 1.61 10.38
C ALA A 35 0.39 2.72 10.16
N ILE A 36 1.29 2.60 9.18
CA ILE A 36 2.23 3.66 8.79
C ILE A 36 1.47 4.92 8.35
N LEU A 37 0.47 4.80 7.48
CA LEU A 37 -0.35 5.94 7.04
C LEU A 37 -1.06 6.62 8.21
N ARG A 38 -1.52 5.85 9.20
CA ARG A 38 -2.11 6.38 10.43
C ARG A 38 -1.09 7.15 11.27
N LEU A 39 0.13 6.63 11.45
CA LEU A 39 1.20 7.31 12.18
C LEU A 39 1.57 8.64 11.53
N LEU A 40 1.68 8.70 10.20
CA LEU A 40 1.89 9.94 9.44
C LEU A 40 0.85 11.01 9.77
N SER A 41 -0.41 10.62 9.81
CA SER A 41 -1.50 11.55 10.14
C SER A 41 -1.48 11.98 11.60
N GLN A 42 -1.39 11.03 12.54
CA GLN A 42 -1.55 11.30 13.97
C GLN A 42 -0.36 12.04 14.59
N LEU A 43 0.87 11.67 14.21
CA LEU A 43 2.07 12.24 14.82
C LEU A 43 2.62 13.43 14.03
N LEU A 44 2.44 13.46 12.72
CA LEU A 44 3.06 14.46 11.86
C LEU A 44 2.06 15.36 11.13
N GLY A 45 0.75 15.06 11.22
CA GLY A 45 -0.30 15.77 10.51
C GLY A 45 -0.13 15.75 8.99
N LEU A 46 0.48 14.69 8.48
CA LEU A 46 0.48 14.36 7.08
C LEU A 46 -0.79 13.54 6.80
N ASN A 47 -1.85 14.25 6.49
CA ASN A 47 -3.22 13.73 6.44
C ASN A 47 -3.55 13.13 5.08
N ARG A 48 -4.70 12.44 5.01
CA ARG A 48 -5.19 11.85 3.76
C ARG A 48 -4.14 10.98 3.08
N GLY A 49 -3.37 10.24 3.89
CA GLY A 49 -2.30 9.36 3.43
C GLY A 49 -2.85 8.24 2.57
N ARG A 50 -2.22 8.03 1.40
CA ARG A 50 -2.64 6.99 0.46
C ARG A 50 -1.46 6.37 -0.28
N VAL A 51 -1.57 5.09 -0.55
CA VAL A 51 -0.67 4.34 -1.43
C VAL A 51 -1.46 3.94 -2.66
N LEU A 52 -0.95 4.37 -3.82
CA LEU A 52 -1.49 4.00 -5.12
C LEU A 52 -0.57 2.94 -5.74
N LEU A 53 -1.18 1.91 -6.29
CA LEU A 53 -0.48 0.82 -6.97
C LEU A 53 -1.03 0.66 -8.38
N PRO A 54 -0.26 0.05 -9.30
CA PRO A 54 -0.75 -0.34 -10.62
C PRO A 54 -2.00 -1.19 -10.50
N ASP A 55 -2.96 -0.90 -11.36
CA ASP A 55 -4.23 -1.60 -11.47
C ASP A 55 -4.31 -2.25 -12.86
N SER A 56 -4.24 -3.58 -12.88
CA SER A 56 -4.24 -4.37 -14.12
C SER A 56 -5.54 -4.27 -14.91
N GLU A 57 -6.66 -3.95 -14.25
CA GLU A 57 -7.96 -3.82 -14.92
C GLU A 57 -8.06 -2.53 -15.71
N THR A 58 -7.48 -1.44 -15.19
CA THR A 58 -7.59 -0.11 -15.80
C THR A 58 -6.32 0.31 -16.56
N GLY A 59 -5.20 -0.40 -16.36
CA GLY A 59 -3.89 -0.02 -16.91
C GLY A 59 -3.30 1.25 -16.31
N GLY A 60 -3.88 1.73 -15.21
CA GLY A 60 -3.47 2.94 -14.49
C GLY A 60 -3.07 2.66 -13.05
N LEU A 61 -3.28 3.63 -12.19
CA LEU A 61 -3.04 3.58 -10.75
C LEU A 61 -4.37 3.69 -10.00
N SER A 62 -4.54 2.90 -8.96
CA SER A 62 -5.67 3.00 -8.02
C SER A 62 -5.19 3.07 -6.58
N ILE A 63 -5.99 3.68 -5.69
CA ILE A 63 -5.69 3.74 -4.25
C ILE A 63 -5.93 2.36 -3.63
N ARG A 64 -4.85 1.67 -3.27
CA ARG A 64 -4.92 0.36 -2.62
C ARG A 64 -5.03 0.48 -1.11
N TYR A 65 -4.24 1.37 -0.49
CA TYR A 65 -4.24 1.61 0.94
C TYR A 65 -4.44 3.09 1.22
N ALA A 66 -5.23 3.41 2.23
CA ALA A 66 -5.49 4.78 2.63
C ALA A 66 -5.76 4.90 4.14
N TYR A 67 -5.52 6.11 4.65
CA TYR A 67 -5.96 6.55 5.97
C TYR A 67 -6.53 7.97 5.87
N GLY A 68 -7.73 8.16 6.45
CA GLY A 68 -8.43 9.44 6.43
C GLY A 68 -9.15 9.76 5.12
N LEU A 69 -9.38 8.76 4.25
CA LEU A 69 -10.26 8.85 3.08
C LEU A 69 -11.50 8.00 3.30
N THR A 70 -12.63 8.45 2.74
CA THR A 70 -13.86 7.66 2.63
C THR A 70 -13.72 6.62 1.52
N ASP A 71 -14.64 5.66 1.47
CA ASP A 71 -14.65 4.65 0.40
C ASP A 71 -14.90 5.26 -0.98
N ASP A 72 -15.76 6.28 -1.06
CA ASP A 72 -16.01 7.03 -2.30
C ASP A 72 -14.77 7.80 -2.77
N GLU A 73 -14.05 8.45 -1.85
CA GLU A 73 -12.77 9.13 -2.14
C GLU A 73 -11.73 8.14 -2.67
N ARG A 74 -11.66 6.93 -2.07
CA ARG A 74 -10.77 5.85 -2.55
C ARG A 74 -11.16 5.37 -3.94
N ALA A 75 -12.44 5.14 -4.19
CA ALA A 75 -12.94 4.65 -5.47
C ALA A 75 -12.67 5.64 -6.62
N ARG A 76 -12.78 6.95 -6.36
CA ARG A 76 -12.48 8.00 -7.34
C ARG A 76 -10.98 8.19 -7.58
N GLY A 77 -10.13 7.73 -6.68
CA GLY A 77 -8.67 7.92 -6.73
C GLY A 77 -7.97 7.05 -7.77
N ARG A 78 -8.36 7.18 -9.03
CA ARG A 78 -7.78 6.47 -10.18
C ARG A 78 -7.10 7.46 -11.12
N TYR A 79 -5.91 7.12 -11.60
CA TYR A 79 -5.08 7.97 -12.45
C TYR A 79 -4.44 7.13 -13.55
N MET A 80 -4.38 7.66 -14.77
CA MET A 80 -3.58 7.05 -15.82
C MET A 80 -2.09 7.31 -15.57
N ILE A 81 -1.23 6.47 -16.12
CA ILE A 81 0.23 6.69 -16.07
C ILE A 81 0.54 8.00 -16.79
N GLY A 82 1.29 8.90 -16.13
CA GLY A 82 1.59 10.24 -16.63
C GLY A 82 0.49 11.28 -16.39
N GLU A 83 -0.69 10.90 -15.91
CA GLU A 83 -1.80 11.80 -15.69
C GLU A 83 -1.69 12.54 -14.35
N GLY A 84 -1.79 13.85 -14.41
CA GLY A 84 -1.72 14.72 -13.24
C GLY A 84 -0.39 14.59 -12.48
N VAL A 85 -0.36 15.04 -11.24
CA VAL A 85 0.84 14.94 -10.38
C VAL A 85 1.15 13.48 -10.05
N THR A 86 0.15 12.73 -9.62
CA THR A 86 0.32 11.34 -9.16
C THR A 86 0.80 10.41 -10.26
N GLY A 87 0.18 10.46 -11.45
CA GLY A 87 0.59 9.62 -12.58
C GLY A 87 1.98 9.96 -13.10
N ARG A 88 2.39 11.24 -13.04
CA ARG A 88 3.75 11.67 -13.40
C ARG A 88 4.80 11.18 -12.40
N VAL A 89 4.52 11.23 -11.09
CA VAL A 89 5.43 10.67 -10.08
C VAL A 89 5.70 9.20 -10.33
N PHE A 90 4.67 8.42 -10.67
CA PHE A 90 4.83 7.01 -11.01
C PHE A 90 5.63 6.83 -12.30
N GLN A 91 5.32 7.59 -13.35
CA GLN A 91 5.97 7.46 -14.66
C GLN A 91 7.46 7.83 -14.62
N THR A 92 7.81 8.88 -13.88
CA THR A 92 9.17 9.43 -13.87
C THR A 92 10.04 8.90 -12.75
N GLY A 93 9.45 8.31 -11.70
CA GLY A 93 10.16 7.96 -10.47
C GLY A 93 10.64 9.19 -9.67
N GLN A 94 10.18 10.41 -10.02
CA GLN A 94 10.56 11.63 -9.34
C GLN A 94 9.46 12.07 -8.37
N LEU A 95 9.86 12.53 -7.17
CA LEU A 95 8.92 13.09 -6.20
C LEU A 95 8.27 14.38 -6.70
N ALA A 96 7.08 14.67 -6.20
CA ALA A 96 6.40 15.95 -6.41
C ALA A 96 6.08 16.62 -5.06
N LEU A 97 6.36 17.92 -4.98
CA LEU A 97 6.00 18.79 -3.87
C LEU A 97 5.20 19.96 -4.42
N ILE A 98 3.91 19.94 -4.17
CA ILE A 98 2.98 21.03 -4.47
C ILE A 98 2.76 21.80 -3.17
N GLN A 99 3.17 23.06 -3.12
CA GLN A 99 3.05 23.87 -1.90
C GLN A 99 1.63 24.36 -1.66
N ASP A 100 0.87 24.54 -2.72
CA ASP A 100 -0.54 24.89 -2.69
C ASP A 100 -1.27 24.18 -3.83
N ILE A 101 -2.25 23.34 -3.48
CA ILE A 101 -3.02 22.59 -4.49
C ILE A 101 -3.92 23.48 -5.32
N ASP A 102 -4.29 24.66 -4.83
CA ASP A 102 -5.16 25.59 -5.53
C ASP A 102 -4.41 26.35 -6.64
N ASP A 103 -3.09 26.47 -6.52
CA ASP A 103 -2.20 27.12 -7.50
C ASP A 103 -1.63 26.13 -8.54
N GLU A 104 -1.88 24.82 -8.41
CA GLU A 104 -1.29 23.78 -9.27
C GLU A 104 -2.32 23.19 -10.25
N PRO A 105 -2.33 23.61 -11.51
CA PRO A 105 -3.31 23.14 -12.50
C PRO A 105 -3.26 21.63 -12.78
N THR A 106 -2.10 21.00 -12.54
CA THR A 106 -1.95 19.55 -12.78
C THR A 106 -2.34 18.70 -11.58
N TYR A 107 -2.69 19.33 -10.45
CA TYR A 107 -3.27 18.63 -9.32
C TYR A 107 -4.74 18.31 -9.62
N LEU A 108 -5.02 17.03 -9.81
CA LEU A 108 -6.38 16.55 -10.02
C LEU A 108 -7.02 16.24 -8.67
N ALA A 109 -8.00 17.01 -8.23
CA ALA A 109 -8.71 16.83 -6.96
C ALA A 109 -9.66 15.60 -6.98
N ARG A 110 -9.27 14.50 -7.62
CA ARG A 110 -10.13 13.32 -7.84
C ARG A 110 -10.46 12.59 -6.56
N ALA A 111 -9.43 12.20 -5.80
CA ALA A 111 -9.63 11.44 -4.57
C ALA A 111 -10.19 12.34 -3.47
N VAL A 112 -9.65 13.54 -3.32
CA VAL A 112 -10.01 14.45 -2.23
C VAL A 112 -10.56 15.73 -2.85
N ASP A 113 -11.84 15.98 -2.59
CA ASP A 113 -12.48 17.21 -3.02
C ASP A 113 -11.95 18.39 -2.19
N ARG A 114 -11.68 19.54 -2.84
CA ARG A 114 -11.20 20.75 -2.18
C ARG A 114 -12.13 21.21 -1.06
N THR A 115 -13.42 21.05 -1.22
CA THR A 115 -14.45 21.43 -0.23
C THR A 115 -14.37 20.60 1.06
N THR A 116 -13.72 19.44 1.04
CA THR A 116 -13.51 18.58 2.22
C THR A 116 -12.23 18.90 2.98
N LEU A 117 -11.42 19.81 2.45
CA LEU A 117 -10.18 20.29 3.05
C LEU A 117 -10.41 21.64 3.74
N PRO A 118 -9.55 22.04 4.70
CA PRO A 118 -9.59 23.37 5.29
C PRO A 118 -9.44 24.47 4.25
N ASP A 119 -9.99 25.67 4.54
CA ASP A 119 -9.84 26.86 3.68
C ASP A 119 -8.39 27.37 3.57
N GLU A 120 -7.53 26.94 4.50
CA GLU A 120 -6.10 27.26 4.48
C GLU A 120 -5.40 26.62 3.29
N ALA A 121 -4.25 27.19 2.88
CA ALA A 121 -3.42 26.61 1.84
C ALA A 121 -2.98 25.18 2.19
N VAL A 122 -3.27 24.25 1.31
CA VAL A 122 -2.98 22.83 1.48
C VAL A 122 -1.88 22.40 0.51
N ALA A 123 -0.81 21.84 1.05
CA ALA A 123 0.25 21.23 0.26
C ALA A 123 -0.05 19.76 -0.02
N PHE A 124 0.43 19.29 -1.17
CA PHE A 124 0.39 17.89 -1.59
C PHE A 124 1.81 17.39 -1.84
N LEU A 125 2.16 16.29 -1.20
CA LEU A 125 3.43 15.61 -1.36
C LEU A 125 3.18 14.22 -1.92
N ALA A 126 3.91 13.86 -2.97
CA ALA A 126 3.87 12.53 -3.55
C ALA A 126 5.30 12.03 -3.80
N VAL A 127 5.60 10.83 -3.33
CA VAL A 127 6.90 10.19 -3.51
C VAL A 127 6.72 8.83 -4.18
N PRO A 128 7.63 8.43 -5.08
CA PRO A 128 7.56 7.10 -5.69
C PRO A 128 7.89 6.03 -4.65
N ILE A 129 7.18 4.91 -4.72
CA ILE A 129 7.56 3.67 -4.07
C ILE A 129 8.35 2.88 -5.11
N VAL A 130 9.61 2.57 -4.80
CA VAL A 130 10.51 1.89 -5.73
C VAL A 130 10.84 0.50 -5.20
N ILE A 131 10.76 -0.51 -6.08
CA ILE A 131 11.16 -1.89 -5.81
C ILE A 131 12.13 -2.28 -6.94
N GLU A 132 13.32 -2.75 -6.58
CA GLU A 132 14.34 -3.18 -7.56
C GLU A 132 14.57 -2.16 -8.69
N GLU A 133 14.69 -0.87 -8.32
CA GLU A 133 14.93 0.28 -9.23
C GLU A 133 13.72 0.70 -10.10
N PHE A 134 12.59 -0.01 -10.04
CA PHE A 134 11.38 0.34 -10.79
C PHE A 134 10.30 0.97 -9.91
N PRO A 135 9.59 1.99 -10.41
CA PRO A 135 8.42 2.52 -9.71
C PRO A 135 7.33 1.44 -9.57
N ALA A 136 7.04 1.06 -8.33
CA ALA A 136 6.01 0.07 -7.99
C ALA A 136 4.71 0.71 -7.49
N GLY A 137 4.75 2.01 -7.15
CA GLY A 137 3.60 2.73 -6.65
C GLY A 137 3.93 4.17 -6.29
N VAL A 138 2.98 4.84 -5.65
CA VAL A 138 3.11 6.22 -5.16
C VAL A 138 2.57 6.33 -3.74
N LEU A 139 3.36 6.88 -2.83
CA LEU A 139 2.91 7.33 -1.51
C LEU A 139 2.58 8.82 -1.59
N ALA A 140 1.35 9.20 -1.24
CA ALA A 140 0.91 10.58 -1.30
C ALA A 140 0.19 11.01 -0.01
N VAL A 141 0.39 12.27 0.38
CA VAL A 141 -0.20 12.88 1.57
C VAL A 141 -0.59 14.34 1.30
N HIS A 142 -1.50 14.87 2.14
CA HIS A 142 -1.76 16.30 2.25
C HIS A 142 -1.24 16.83 3.59
N ARG A 143 -0.83 18.10 3.60
CA ARG A 143 -0.52 18.84 4.83
C ARG A 143 -0.92 20.31 4.70
N LEU A 144 -1.21 20.94 5.83
CA LEU A 144 -1.38 22.40 5.86
C LEU A 144 -0.04 23.08 5.60
N ARG A 145 -0.04 24.10 4.70
CA ARG A 145 1.17 24.84 4.31
C ARG A 145 1.81 25.59 5.48
N GLN A 146 1.01 26.17 6.35
CA GLN A 146 1.45 27.03 7.45
C GLN A 146 2.10 26.28 8.63
N ARG A 147 2.50 25.02 8.46
CA ARG A 147 3.23 24.31 9.51
C ARG A 147 4.68 24.77 9.57
N GLU A 148 5.20 24.94 10.80
CA GLU A 148 6.57 25.41 11.06
C GLU A 148 7.65 24.44 10.54
N ARG A 149 7.31 23.17 10.32
CA ARG A 149 8.27 22.17 9.83
C ARG A 149 8.59 22.38 8.35
N PRO A 150 9.89 22.40 7.95
CA PRO A 150 10.28 22.53 6.55
C PRO A 150 9.80 21.34 5.71
N PHE A 151 9.37 21.60 4.47
CA PHE A 151 8.93 20.58 3.53
C PHE A 151 10.00 19.51 3.25
N GLN A 152 11.28 19.90 3.25
CA GLN A 152 12.41 18.99 3.03
C GLN A 152 12.44 17.83 4.04
N ARG A 153 12.06 18.09 5.29
CA ARG A 153 11.95 17.05 6.32
C ARG A 153 10.81 16.08 6.04
N ASP A 154 9.65 16.60 5.59
CA ASP A 154 8.52 15.74 5.19
C ASP A 154 8.90 14.87 4.00
N VAL A 155 9.56 15.45 3.00
CA VAL A 155 10.01 14.71 1.81
C VAL A 155 10.98 13.60 2.20
N ALA A 156 12.01 13.90 2.99
CA ALA A 156 13.00 12.91 3.44
C ALA A 156 12.33 11.77 4.22
N LEU A 157 11.42 12.11 5.12
CA LEU A 157 10.68 11.11 5.88
C LEU A 157 9.79 10.24 4.99
N LEU A 158 9.04 10.86 4.07
CA LEU A 158 8.18 10.11 3.14
C LEU A 158 8.98 9.18 2.23
N GLN A 159 10.18 9.57 1.80
CA GLN A 159 11.08 8.70 1.04
C GLN A 159 11.52 7.48 1.84
N VAL A 160 11.90 7.65 3.11
CA VAL A 160 12.22 6.52 4.01
C VAL A 160 11.02 5.59 4.18
N LEU A 161 9.83 6.16 4.41
CA LEU A 161 8.62 5.36 4.58
C LEU A 161 8.15 4.71 3.28
N ALA A 162 8.35 5.36 2.13
CA ALA A 162 8.11 4.73 0.82
C ALA A 162 9.00 3.51 0.60
N THR A 163 10.27 3.56 1.04
CA THR A 163 11.16 2.40 1.02
C THR A 163 10.62 1.27 1.91
N PHE A 164 10.16 1.56 3.11
CA PHE A 164 9.57 0.56 4.01
C PHE A 164 8.28 -0.05 3.42
N ILE A 165 7.42 0.78 2.82
CA ILE A 165 6.22 0.32 2.15
C ILE A 165 6.59 -0.57 0.95
N GLY A 166 7.59 -0.20 0.17
CA GLY A 166 8.10 -1.02 -0.93
C GLY A 166 8.55 -2.41 -0.47
N GLN A 167 9.29 -2.48 0.64
CA GLN A 167 9.68 -3.76 1.23
C GLN A 167 8.47 -4.59 1.69
N ALA A 168 7.46 -3.95 2.32
CA ALA A 168 6.25 -4.65 2.72
C ALA A 168 5.47 -5.20 1.51
N LEU A 169 5.37 -4.43 0.44
CA LEU A 169 4.73 -4.87 -0.81
C LEU A 169 5.48 -6.06 -1.43
N ARG A 170 6.81 -6.01 -1.45
CA ARG A 170 7.63 -7.11 -1.97
C ARG A 170 7.44 -8.39 -1.18
N VAL A 171 7.43 -8.29 0.16
CA VAL A 171 7.17 -9.46 1.03
C VAL A 171 5.77 -10.03 0.77
N ASN A 172 4.76 -9.16 0.62
CA ASN A 172 3.39 -9.59 0.32
C ASN A 172 3.29 -10.35 -1.02
N GLU A 173 3.97 -9.86 -2.05
CA GLU A 173 4.07 -10.51 -3.36
C GLU A 173 4.71 -11.90 -3.26
N LEU A 174 5.86 -12.01 -2.58
CA LEU A 174 6.54 -13.29 -2.37
C LEU A 174 5.67 -14.30 -1.61
N ILE A 175 4.92 -13.85 -0.59
CA ILE A 175 3.97 -14.71 0.13
C ILE A 175 2.87 -15.21 -0.81
N ALA A 176 2.30 -14.33 -1.63
CA ALA A 176 1.24 -14.67 -2.57
C ALA A 176 1.73 -15.68 -3.63
N GLU A 177 2.90 -15.46 -4.22
CA GLU A 177 3.54 -16.37 -5.18
C GLU A 177 3.80 -17.75 -4.57
N ARG A 178 4.37 -17.79 -3.35
CA ARG A 178 4.65 -19.04 -2.66
C ARG A 178 3.39 -19.81 -2.34
N THR A 179 2.34 -19.12 -1.89
CA THR A 179 1.04 -19.72 -1.58
C THR A 179 0.40 -20.31 -2.84
N ALA A 180 0.40 -19.57 -3.95
CA ALA A 180 -0.13 -20.05 -5.22
C ALA A 180 0.62 -21.29 -5.73
N HIS A 181 1.96 -21.31 -5.60
CA HIS A 181 2.79 -22.46 -5.96
C HIS A 181 2.43 -23.71 -5.13
N LEU A 182 2.34 -23.58 -3.80
CA LEU A 182 1.99 -24.66 -2.90
C LEU A 182 0.58 -25.22 -3.16
N LEU A 183 -0.39 -24.36 -3.47
CA LEU A 183 -1.75 -24.78 -3.84
C LEU A 183 -1.77 -25.54 -5.15
N SER A 184 -1.00 -25.13 -6.14
CA SER A 184 -0.85 -25.82 -7.43
C SER A 184 -0.22 -27.20 -7.25
N GLU A 185 0.87 -27.29 -6.47
CA GLU A 185 1.56 -28.53 -6.17
C GLU A 185 0.64 -29.52 -5.42
N ASN A 186 -0.12 -29.03 -4.45
CA ASN A 186 -1.08 -29.85 -3.71
C ASN A 186 -2.18 -30.42 -4.61
N ARG A 187 -2.69 -29.61 -5.57
CA ARG A 187 -3.66 -30.09 -6.58
C ARG A 187 -3.07 -31.22 -7.44
N LEU A 188 -1.84 -31.03 -7.90
CA LEU A 188 -1.16 -32.05 -8.71
C LEU A 188 -0.93 -33.36 -7.95
N LEU A 189 -0.55 -33.28 -6.68
CA LEU A 189 -0.38 -34.46 -5.81
C LEU A 189 -1.69 -35.17 -5.57
N LYS A 190 -2.79 -34.45 -5.29
CA LYS A 190 -4.13 -35.03 -5.13
C LYS A 190 -4.58 -35.76 -6.40
N ASN A 191 -4.45 -35.12 -7.56
CA ASN A 191 -4.80 -35.74 -8.84
C ASN A 191 -3.99 -37.04 -9.11
N LYS A 192 -2.69 -37.03 -8.75
CA LYS A 192 -1.84 -38.22 -8.88
C LYS A 192 -2.27 -39.35 -7.94
N LEU A 193 -2.70 -39.01 -6.72
CA LEU A 193 -3.22 -39.99 -5.77
C LEU A 193 -4.55 -40.61 -6.26
N GLU A 194 -5.46 -39.76 -6.74
CA GLU A 194 -6.74 -40.21 -7.28
C GLU A 194 -6.56 -41.09 -8.53
N SER A 195 -5.64 -40.70 -9.44
CA SER A 195 -5.36 -41.51 -10.62
C SER A 195 -4.68 -42.84 -10.30
N LYS A 196 -3.85 -42.90 -9.24
CA LYS A 196 -3.30 -44.17 -8.75
C LYS A 196 -4.39 -45.06 -8.11
N GLY A 197 -5.29 -44.47 -7.27
CA GLY A 197 -6.42 -45.19 -6.70
C GLY A 197 -7.35 -45.80 -7.77
N ALA A 198 -7.63 -45.04 -8.83
CA ALA A 198 -8.42 -45.55 -9.97
C ALA A 198 -7.71 -46.67 -10.73
N ARG A 199 -6.37 -46.67 -10.82
CA ARG A 199 -5.59 -47.74 -11.47
C ARG A 199 -5.66 -49.09 -10.75
N TYR A 200 -5.89 -49.10 -9.41
CA TYR A 200 -6.05 -50.33 -8.65
C TYR A 200 -7.50 -50.81 -8.57
N GLY A 201 -8.44 -50.16 -9.30
CA GLY A 201 -9.83 -50.60 -9.37
C GLY A 201 -10.63 -50.39 -8.07
N ILE A 202 -10.09 -49.66 -7.12
CA ILE A 202 -10.72 -49.41 -5.83
C ILE A 202 -11.50 -48.11 -5.93
N MET A 203 -12.78 -48.15 -6.30
CA MET A 203 -13.71 -47.02 -6.30
C MET A 203 -14.57 -47.08 -5.03
N GLY A 204 -14.44 -46.08 -4.16
CA GLY A 204 -15.33 -45.89 -3.01
C GLY A 204 -14.74 -44.96 -1.94
N GLN A 205 -15.62 -44.17 -1.33
CA GLN A 205 -15.28 -43.27 -0.20
C GLN A 205 -15.83 -43.78 1.14
N SER A 206 -16.10 -45.10 1.27
CA SER A 206 -16.62 -45.61 2.53
C SER A 206 -15.50 -45.64 3.59
N PRO A 207 -15.78 -45.30 4.86
CA PRO A 207 -14.80 -45.36 5.94
C PRO A 207 -14.18 -46.75 6.12
N ALA A 208 -14.96 -47.82 5.87
CA ALA A 208 -14.49 -49.19 5.93
C ALA A 208 -13.45 -49.53 4.85
N LEU A 209 -13.58 -48.99 3.64
CA LEU A 209 -12.62 -49.17 2.55
C LEU A 209 -11.32 -48.43 2.83
N GLN A 210 -11.40 -47.23 3.42
CA GLN A 210 -10.20 -46.42 3.82
C GLN A 210 -9.41 -47.13 4.93
N GLN A 211 -10.10 -47.78 5.91
CA GLN A 211 -9.42 -48.55 6.93
C GLN A 211 -8.75 -49.83 6.36
N ALA A 212 -9.38 -50.52 5.42
CA ALA A 212 -8.78 -51.67 4.78
C ALA A 212 -7.53 -51.35 3.94
N ILE A 213 -7.51 -50.22 3.27
CA ILE A 213 -6.34 -49.70 2.49
C ILE A 213 -5.17 -49.29 3.39
N GLN A 214 -5.45 -48.82 4.62
CA GLN A 214 -4.39 -48.50 5.58
C GLN A 214 -3.74 -49.68 6.26
N GLN A 215 -4.36 -50.86 6.19
CA GLN A 215 -3.87 -52.09 6.81
C GLN A 215 -3.21 -53.07 5.83
N ALA A 216 -3.20 -52.75 4.54
CA ALA A 216 -2.54 -53.51 3.47
C ALA A 216 -1.23 -52.85 3.00
#